data_c43c097c73904f27cd72c2e67d2e1bfd
#
_entry.id   c43c097c73904f27cd72c2e67d2e1bfd
#
_cell.length_a   1.000
_cell.length_b   1.000
_cell.length_c   1.000
_cell.angle_alpha   90.00
_cell.angle_beta   90.00
_cell.angle_gamma   90.00
#
_symmetry.space_group_name_H-M   'P 1'
#
loop_
_entity.id
_entity.type
_entity.pdbx_description
1 polymer ?
#
loop_
_entity_poly.entity_id
_entity_poly.type
_entity_poly.pdbx_seq_one_letter_code
_entity_poly.pdbx_strand_id
1 'polypeptide(L)'
;MEATPGTTPYKVTPDIPDDLLQKFLAADVVAVDTEMDGLQLRRDQVRLIQLCDAAGNVALVRPTPPKAPPNLKKLLTARSVTKVFHYALADVSFLRTSLGVRVTPFVCTKVMSKLARTYTEGHSLKNLVMEFLNVDLSKTNQTSNWSGELTPSQLEYAANDAIYTMKVYGELRKMVEARGKLPSGITLKQLNDKAQACIPVVVELLINGYGDRDRGWETSLFSH
;
A
#
# COMPACT_ATOMS: atom_id res chain seq x y z
N MET A 1 5.03 21.75 20.05
CA MET A 1 3.60 22.07 20.20
C MET A 1 2.89 20.77 20.56
N GLU A 2 2.44 20.64 21.79
CA GLU A 2 1.61 19.52 22.20
C GLU A 2 0.26 19.62 21.49
N ALA A 3 -0.14 18.55 20.80
CA ALA A 3 -1.44 18.49 20.14
C ALA A 3 -2.56 18.49 21.20
N THR A 4 -3.51 19.38 21.06
CA THR A 4 -4.72 19.38 21.88
C THR A 4 -5.43 18.04 21.70
N PRO A 5 -5.85 17.33 22.76
CA PRO A 5 -6.57 16.06 22.64
C PRO A 5 -7.83 16.23 21.77
N GLY A 6 -7.92 15.46 20.68
CA GLY A 6 -9.07 15.46 19.77
C GLY A 6 -8.91 16.26 18.47
N THR A 7 -7.73 16.86 18.19
CA THR A 7 -7.44 17.50 16.89
C THR A 7 -6.39 16.71 16.11
N THR A 8 -6.58 16.58 14.81
CA THR A 8 -5.61 15.99 13.88
C THR A 8 -5.22 17.03 12.82
N PRO A 9 -3.94 17.08 12.36
CA PRO A 9 -3.54 17.95 11.27
C PRO A 9 -4.07 17.48 9.91
N TYR A 10 -4.57 16.25 9.82
CA TYR A 10 -4.98 15.63 8.57
C TYR A 10 -6.41 16.01 8.20
N LYS A 11 -6.60 16.37 6.93
CA LYS A 11 -7.91 16.68 6.34
C LYS A 11 -8.20 15.71 5.21
N VAL A 12 -9.45 15.26 5.14
CA VAL A 12 -9.94 14.45 4.04
C VAL A 12 -10.40 15.37 2.91
N THR A 13 -9.98 15.05 1.70
CA THR A 13 -10.38 15.77 0.48
C THR A 13 -11.03 14.80 -0.53
N PRO A 14 -11.90 15.25 -1.43
CA PRO A 14 -12.51 14.39 -2.45
C PRO A 14 -11.51 13.95 -3.53
N ASP A 15 -10.41 14.67 -3.70
CA ASP A 15 -9.28 14.37 -4.61
C ASP A 15 -7.98 14.89 -4.01
N ILE A 16 -6.84 14.54 -4.59
CA ILE A 16 -5.54 15.09 -4.21
C ILE A 16 -5.53 16.59 -4.56
N PRO A 17 -5.25 17.50 -3.60
CA PRO A 17 -5.03 18.92 -3.89
C PRO A 17 -3.93 19.14 -4.94
N ASP A 18 -4.10 20.12 -5.81
CA ASP A 18 -3.19 20.32 -6.95
C ASP A 18 -1.74 20.57 -6.53
N ASP A 19 -1.50 21.28 -5.45
CA ASP A 19 -0.17 21.52 -4.90
C ASP A 19 0.49 20.23 -4.40
N LEU A 20 -0.25 19.35 -3.74
CA LEU A 20 0.24 18.02 -3.32
C LEU A 20 0.43 17.10 -4.52
N LEU A 21 -0.45 17.15 -5.52
CA LEU A 21 -0.26 16.38 -6.74
C LEU A 21 1.06 16.70 -7.42
N GLN A 22 1.43 17.98 -7.52
CA GLN A 22 2.72 18.38 -8.12
C GLN A 22 3.90 17.78 -7.35
N LYS A 23 3.85 17.81 -6.01
CA LYS A 23 4.89 17.21 -5.16
C LYS A 23 4.98 15.71 -5.37
N PHE A 24 3.85 15.01 -5.37
CA PHE A 24 3.82 13.56 -5.60
C PHE A 24 4.28 13.17 -7.01
N LEU A 25 3.97 13.96 -8.02
CA LEU A 25 4.42 13.70 -9.40
C LEU A 25 5.91 13.99 -9.61
N ALA A 26 6.52 14.83 -8.77
CA ALA A 26 7.95 15.08 -8.75
C ALA A 26 8.74 14.06 -7.92
N ALA A 27 8.07 13.25 -7.12
CA ALA A 27 8.70 12.21 -6.30
C ALA A 27 8.96 10.94 -7.12
N ASP A 28 10.05 10.22 -6.82
CA ASP A 28 10.32 8.90 -7.41
C ASP A 28 9.35 7.84 -6.90
N VAL A 29 8.90 7.99 -5.64
CA VAL A 29 8.06 7.01 -4.93
C VAL A 29 7.01 7.71 -4.07
N VAL A 30 5.81 7.10 -4.01
CA VAL A 30 4.71 7.51 -3.12
C VAL A 30 4.13 6.25 -2.48
N ALA A 31 4.09 6.20 -1.15
CA ALA A 31 3.38 5.16 -0.43
C ALA A 31 1.88 5.38 -0.56
N VAL A 32 1.15 4.28 -0.72
CA VAL A 32 -0.30 4.25 -0.86
C VAL A 32 -0.85 3.16 0.04
N ASP A 33 -1.91 3.46 0.75
CA ASP A 33 -2.69 2.51 1.52
C ASP A 33 -4.18 2.77 1.29
N THR A 34 -5.06 1.80 1.57
CA THR A 34 -6.50 1.95 1.34
C THR A 34 -7.31 1.34 2.47
N GLU A 35 -8.39 2.06 2.84
CA GLU A 35 -9.42 1.54 3.73
C GLU A 35 -10.68 1.20 2.95
N MET A 36 -11.24 0.04 3.24
CA MET A 36 -12.42 -0.50 2.57
C MET A 36 -13.55 -0.76 3.57
N ASP A 37 -14.78 -0.82 3.08
CA ASP A 37 -15.94 -1.18 3.92
C ASP A 37 -16.17 -2.69 4.04
N GLY A 38 -15.24 -3.49 3.53
CA GLY A 38 -15.21 -4.94 3.63
C GLY A 38 -14.10 -5.54 2.80
N LEU A 39 -14.11 -6.87 2.64
CA LEU A 39 -13.02 -7.60 2.00
C LEU A 39 -13.45 -8.38 0.75
N GLN A 40 -14.68 -8.22 0.29
CA GLN A 40 -15.18 -8.91 -0.92
C GLN A 40 -15.05 -7.99 -2.13
N LEU A 41 -14.16 -8.34 -3.06
CA LEU A 41 -14.02 -7.63 -4.32
C LEU A 41 -15.36 -7.55 -5.07
N ARG A 42 -15.61 -6.42 -5.73
CA ARG A 42 -16.84 -6.10 -6.48
C ARG A 42 -18.09 -5.77 -5.64
N ARG A 43 -18.17 -6.24 -4.39
CA ARG A 43 -19.23 -5.86 -3.44
C ARG A 43 -18.79 -4.66 -2.61
N ASP A 44 -17.62 -4.77 -2.01
CA ASP A 44 -17.11 -3.77 -1.08
C ASP A 44 -16.25 -2.74 -1.81
N GLN A 45 -16.16 -1.53 -1.28
CA GLN A 45 -15.57 -0.39 -1.98
C GLN A 45 -14.48 0.27 -1.17
N VAL A 46 -13.56 0.94 -1.86
CA VAL A 46 -12.57 1.83 -1.25
C VAL A 46 -13.28 3.04 -0.67
N ARG A 47 -13.01 3.36 0.60
CA ARG A 47 -13.60 4.47 1.36
C ARG A 47 -12.62 5.57 1.68
N LEU A 48 -11.35 5.24 1.84
CA LEU A 48 -10.28 6.21 2.07
C LEU A 48 -9.01 5.72 1.38
N ILE A 49 -8.22 6.64 0.85
CA ILE A 49 -6.91 6.37 0.25
C ILE A 49 -5.91 7.32 0.89
N GLN A 50 -4.85 6.76 1.42
CA GLN A 50 -3.77 7.45 2.07
C GLN A 50 -2.55 7.48 1.17
N LEU A 51 -1.92 8.65 1.08
CA LEU A 51 -0.75 8.89 0.24
C LEU A 51 0.33 9.58 1.06
N CYS A 52 1.58 9.13 0.91
CA CYS A 52 2.72 9.77 1.57
C CYS A 52 3.96 9.69 0.67
N ASP A 53 4.66 10.80 0.46
CA ASP A 53 5.97 10.81 -0.19
C ASP A 53 7.13 10.75 0.83
N ALA A 54 8.36 10.67 0.32
CA ALA A 54 9.55 10.61 1.16
C ALA A 54 9.84 11.93 1.91
N ALA A 55 9.26 13.04 1.49
CA ALA A 55 9.36 14.33 2.16
C ALA A 55 8.34 14.48 3.32
N GLY A 56 7.44 13.50 3.49
CA GLY A 56 6.41 13.52 4.52
C GLY A 56 5.16 14.33 4.15
N ASN A 57 4.96 14.66 2.87
CA ASN A 57 3.69 15.20 2.42
C ASN A 57 2.63 14.09 2.45
N VAL A 58 1.49 14.36 3.07
CA VAL A 58 0.39 13.38 3.24
C VAL A 58 -0.89 13.91 2.61
N ALA A 59 -1.61 13.04 1.91
CA ALA A 59 -2.98 13.29 1.47
C ALA A 59 -3.90 12.14 1.91
N LEU A 60 -5.08 12.50 2.40
CA LEU A 60 -6.17 11.56 2.67
C LEU A 60 -7.30 11.86 1.70
N VAL A 61 -7.55 10.93 0.78
CA VAL A 61 -8.53 11.10 -0.30
C VAL A 61 -9.72 10.20 -0.06
N ARG A 62 -10.92 10.77 -0.04
CA ARG A 62 -12.18 10.04 0.03
C ARG A 62 -12.85 10.04 -1.34
N PRO A 63 -12.63 8.99 -2.15
CA PRO A 63 -13.23 8.93 -3.48
C PRO A 63 -14.72 8.63 -3.40
N THR A 64 -15.42 8.93 -4.50
CA THR A 64 -16.81 8.52 -4.70
C THR A 64 -16.86 7.47 -5.81
N PRO A 65 -16.86 6.17 -5.48
CA PRO A 65 -16.95 5.11 -6.47
C PRO A 65 -18.19 5.29 -7.38
N PRO A 66 -18.16 4.80 -8.63
CA PRO A 66 -17.17 3.86 -9.19
C PRO A 66 -15.99 4.52 -9.92
N LYS A 67 -15.82 5.82 -9.86
CA LYS A 67 -14.77 6.51 -10.62
C LYS A 67 -13.72 7.12 -9.69
N ALA A 68 -12.46 6.91 -10.04
CA ALA A 68 -11.38 7.60 -9.36
C ALA A 68 -11.43 9.11 -9.67
N PRO A 69 -11.17 9.96 -8.65
CA PRO A 69 -10.95 11.39 -8.86
C PRO A 69 -9.80 11.64 -9.84
N PRO A 70 -9.83 12.74 -10.62
CA PRO A 70 -8.87 12.98 -11.70
C PRO A 70 -7.40 13.01 -11.26
N ASN A 71 -7.08 13.73 -10.19
CA ASN A 71 -5.71 13.87 -9.68
C ASN A 71 -5.20 12.56 -9.10
N LEU A 72 -6.03 11.85 -8.33
CA LEU A 72 -5.72 10.52 -7.83
C LEU A 72 -5.44 9.55 -8.97
N LYS A 73 -6.30 9.52 -10.00
CA LYS A 73 -6.09 8.68 -11.18
C LYS A 73 -4.78 9.02 -11.88
N LYS A 74 -4.50 10.33 -12.07
CA LYS A 74 -3.26 10.81 -12.69
C LYS A 74 -2.03 10.30 -11.95
N LEU A 75 -2.01 10.40 -10.62
CA LEU A 75 -0.90 9.89 -9.81
C LEU A 75 -0.77 8.37 -9.89
N LEU A 76 -1.87 7.64 -9.68
CA LEU A 76 -1.83 6.17 -9.63
C LEU A 76 -1.41 5.53 -10.97
N THR A 77 -1.62 6.23 -12.09
CA THR A 77 -1.23 5.77 -13.43
C THR A 77 0.07 6.40 -13.95
N ALA A 78 0.67 7.35 -13.22
CA ALA A 78 1.92 7.99 -13.60
C ALA A 78 3.08 6.99 -13.62
N ARG A 79 3.69 6.78 -14.78
CA ARG A 79 4.80 5.82 -14.96
C ARG A 79 6.11 6.28 -14.33
N SER A 80 6.28 7.59 -14.13
CA SER A 80 7.46 8.19 -13.48
C SER A 80 7.49 8.00 -11.97
N VAL A 81 6.34 7.68 -11.34
CA VAL A 81 6.22 7.55 -9.89
C VAL A 81 5.91 6.10 -9.53
N THR A 82 6.73 5.46 -8.72
CA THR A 82 6.45 4.13 -8.19
C THR A 82 5.52 4.23 -6.97
N LYS A 83 4.37 3.55 -7.02
CA LYS A 83 3.47 3.43 -5.87
C LYS A 83 3.92 2.28 -4.98
N VAL A 84 4.08 2.55 -3.70
CA VAL A 84 4.54 1.57 -2.69
C VAL A 84 3.37 1.18 -1.80
N PHE A 85 3.07 -0.11 -1.74
CA PHE A 85 2.02 -0.66 -0.88
C PHE A 85 2.59 -1.64 0.13
N HIS A 86 1.89 -1.79 1.25
CA HIS A 86 2.10 -2.93 2.12
C HIS A 86 0.97 -3.95 1.91
N TYR A 87 1.27 -5.10 1.30
CA TYR A 87 0.28 -6.09 0.83
C TYR A 87 -0.53 -5.63 -0.40
N ALA A 88 0.16 -5.15 -1.42
CA ALA A 88 -0.39 -4.59 -2.66
C ALA A 88 -1.54 -5.38 -3.32
N LEU A 89 -1.64 -6.70 -3.11
CA LEU A 89 -2.70 -7.53 -3.69
C LEU A 89 -4.10 -7.05 -3.30
N ALA A 90 -4.30 -6.66 -2.04
CA ALA A 90 -5.59 -6.13 -1.58
C ALA A 90 -5.87 -4.77 -2.21
N ASP A 91 -4.99 -3.79 -1.94
CA ASP A 91 -5.20 -2.41 -2.36
C ASP A 91 -5.36 -2.26 -3.87
N VAL A 92 -4.45 -2.87 -4.65
CA VAL A 92 -4.47 -2.76 -6.12
C VAL A 92 -5.70 -3.43 -6.71
N SER A 93 -6.16 -4.56 -6.12
CA SER A 93 -7.39 -5.23 -6.55
C SER A 93 -8.62 -4.36 -6.26
N PHE A 94 -8.71 -3.75 -5.08
CA PHE A 94 -9.80 -2.84 -4.73
C PHE A 94 -9.78 -1.54 -5.52
N LEU A 95 -8.63 -0.92 -5.74
CA LEU A 95 -8.50 0.25 -6.61
C LEU A 95 -8.97 -0.05 -8.03
N ARG A 96 -8.70 -1.26 -8.53
CA ARG A 96 -9.15 -1.71 -9.84
C ARG A 96 -10.65 -1.96 -9.89
N THR A 97 -11.21 -2.69 -8.94
CA THR A 97 -12.63 -3.10 -8.95
C THR A 97 -13.57 -2.00 -8.48
N SER A 98 -13.16 -1.17 -7.52
CA SER A 98 -13.97 -0.10 -6.93
C SER A 98 -13.90 1.21 -7.72
N LEU A 99 -12.73 1.56 -8.29
CA LEU A 99 -12.49 2.86 -8.91
C LEU A 99 -12.08 2.77 -10.39
N GLY A 100 -11.95 1.58 -10.95
CA GLY A 100 -11.54 1.38 -12.35
C GLY A 100 -10.10 1.82 -12.65
N VAL A 101 -9.21 1.89 -11.65
CA VAL A 101 -7.83 2.35 -11.83
C VAL A 101 -6.86 1.18 -11.91
N ARG A 102 -6.12 1.11 -13.01
CA ARG A 102 -4.97 0.22 -13.13
C ARG A 102 -3.71 0.93 -12.63
N VAL A 103 -3.32 0.62 -11.40
CA VAL A 103 -2.12 1.20 -10.78
C VAL A 103 -0.86 0.70 -11.50
N THR A 104 0.06 1.60 -11.85
CA THR A 104 1.34 1.25 -12.51
C THR A 104 2.33 2.42 -12.48
N PRO A 105 3.65 2.19 -12.29
CA PRO A 105 4.23 1.00 -11.66
C PRO A 105 3.94 0.94 -10.15
N PHE A 106 4.07 -0.24 -9.55
CA PHE A 106 3.97 -0.36 -8.11
C PHE A 106 4.84 -1.49 -7.56
N VAL A 107 5.12 -1.45 -6.24
CA VAL A 107 5.87 -2.45 -5.49
C VAL A 107 5.17 -2.79 -4.17
N CYS A 108 5.44 -3.97 -3.65
CA CYS A 108 4.88 -4.49 -2.40
C CYS A 108 5.97 -4.70 -1.36
N THR A 109 5.93 -3.97 -0.25
CA THR A 109 6.89 -4.10 0.85
C THR A 109 6.77 -5.44 1.59
N LYS A 110 5.59 -6.06 1.63
CA LYS A 110 5.42 -7.40 2.21
C LYS A 110 6.18 -8.46 1.41
N VAL A 111 6.19 -8.38 0.08
CA VAL A 111 7.01 -9.25 -0.78
C VAL A 111 8.49 -9.00 -0.55
N MET A 112 8.92 -7.73 -0.51
CA MET A 112 10.31 -7.37 -0.17
C MET A 112 10.72 -7.95 1.18
N SER A 113 9.87 -7.81 2.19
CA SER A 113 10.10 -8.33 3.54
C SER A 113 10.28 -9.84 3.55
N LYS A 114 9.42 -10.59 2.86
CA LYS A 114 9.52 -12.05 2.79
C LYS A 114 10.82 -12.52 2.14
N LEU A 115 11.30 -11.82 1.13
CA LEU A 115 12.55 -12.14 0.44
C LEU A 115 13.78 -11.73 1.25
N ALA A 116 13.77 -10.59 1.91
CA ALA A 116 14.92 -10.05 2.62
C ALA A 116 15.05 -10.59 4.06
N ARG A 117 13.93 -10.90 4.73
CA ARG A 117 13.84 -11.25 6.16
C ARG A 117 13.40 -12.70 6.35
N THR A 118 14.21 -13.63 5.79
CA THR A 118 13.95 -15.09 5.86
C THR A 118 14.12 -15.70 7.27
N TYR A 119 14.51 -14.92 8.24
CA TYR A 119 14.72 -15.30 9.63
C TYR A 119 13.46 -15.15 10.51
N THR A 120 12.34 -14.70 9.96
CA THR A 120 11.11 -14.44 10.71
C THR A 120 9.87 -14.67 9.85
N GLU A 121 8.76 -15.01 10.49
CA GLU A 121 7.42 -15.06 9.88
C GLU A 121 6.63 -13.73 10.04
N GLY A 122 7.21 -12.76 10.75
CA GLY A 122 6.58 -11.48 11.05
C GLY A 122 6.72 -10.47 9.91
N HIS A 123 5.82 -10.48 8.94
CA HIS A 123 5.83 -9.60 7.76
C HIS A 123 4.69 -8.59 7.71
N SER A 124 3.98 -8.35 8.83
CA SER A 124 2.98 -7.28 8.93
C SER A 124 3.65 -5.91 9.00
N LEU A 125 2.94 -4.84 8.61
CA LEU A 125 3.47 -3.47 8.75
C LEU A 125 3.87 -3.18 10.20
N LYS A 126 3.04 -3.58 11.17
CA LYS A 126 3.34 -3.45 12.61
C LYS A 126 4.67 -4.09 12.98
N ASN A 127 4.94 -5.33 12.52
CA ASN A 127 6.19 -6.04 12.83
C ASN A 127 7.40 -5.33 12.22
N LEU A 128 7.27 -4.83 10.99
CA LEU A 128 8.33 -4.10 10.30
C LEU A 128 8.62 -2.76 10.98
N VAL A 129 7.58 -2.04 11.36
CA VAL A 129 7.71 -0.75 12.05
C VAL A 129 8.35 -0.94 13.42
N MET A 130 7.95 -1.96 14.17
CA MET A 130 8.59 -2.29 15.46
C MET A 130 10.06 -2.62 15.25
N GLU A 131 10.41 -3.46 14.28
CA GLU A 131 11.80 -3.90 14.09
C GLU A 131 12.71 -2.79 13.57
N PHE A 132 12.26 -2.02 12.58
CA PHE A 132 13.11 -1.02 11.92
C PHE A 132 13.10 0.34 12.60
N LEU A 133 11.99 0.71 13.24
CA LEU A 133 11.78 2.05 13.75
C LEU A 133 11.55 2.10 15.26
N ASN A 134 11.46 0.93 15.92
CA ASN A 134 11.15 0.80 17.35
C ASN A 134 9.87 1.53 17.78
N VAL A 135 8.82 1.47 16.92
CA VAL A 135 7.51 2.08 17.15
C VAL A 135 6.46 1.00 17.22
N ASP A 136 5.62 1.00 18.27
CA ASP A 136 4.48 0.10 18.40
C ASP A 136 3.24 0.72 17.75
N LEU A 137 2.85 0.19 16.58
CA LEU A 137 1.63 0.62 15.90
C LEU A 137 0.38 0.08 16.60
N SER A 138 -0.51 0.98 16.99
CA SER A 138 -1.84 0.61 17.44
C SER A 138 -2.64 -0.03 16.29
N LYS A 139 -3.42 -1.07 16.60
CA LYS A 139 -4.37 -1.69 15.66
C LYS A 139 -5.82 -1.27 15.92
N THR A 140 -6.04 -0.32 16.80
CA THR A 140 -7.37 0.03 17.32
C THR A 140 -8.38 0.39 16.23
N ASN A 141 -7.94 0.98 15.12
CA ASN A 141 -8.79 1.42 14.04
C ASN A 141 -8.82 0.50 12.82
N GLN A 142 -8.07 -0.60 12.81
CA GLN A 142 -7.97 -1.53 11.66
C GLN A 142 -9.32 -2.11 11.22
N THR A 143 -10.27 -2.29 12.14
CA THR A 143 -11.62 -2.82 11.87
C THR A 143 -12.71 -1.76 12.02
N SER A 144 -12.35 -0.49 11.91
CA SER A 144 -13.27 0.63 12.06
C SER A 144 -14.24 0.73 10.88
N ASN A 145 -15.38 1.40 11.11
CA ASN A 145 -16.28 1.76 10.02
C ASN A 145 -15.73 2.98 9.25
N TRP A 146 -15.29 2.75 8.02
CA TRP A 146 -14.74 3.78 7.13
C TRP A 146 -15.79 4.49 6.27
N SER A 147 -17.06 4.05 6.32
CA SER A 147 -18.15 4.62 5.49
C SER A 147 -18.78 5.86 6.10
N GLY A 148 -18.71 6.03 7.43
CA GLY A 148 -19.29 7.16 8.18
C GLY A 148 -18.37 8.39 8.23
N GLU A 149 -18.68 9.32 9.14
CA GLU A 149 -17.76 10.38 9.52
C GLU A 149 -16.53 9.78 10.18
N LEU A 150 -15.35 10.31 9.82
CA LEU A 150 -14.08 9.81 10.32
C LEU A 150 -13.65 10.62 11.55
N THR A 151 -13.29 9.92 12.60
CA THR A 151 -12.75 10.53 13.80
C THR A 151 -11.30 10.98 13.60
N PRO A 152 -10.79 11.94 14.39
CA PRO A 152 -9.38 12.33 14.38
C PRO A 152 -8.43 11.15 14.54
N SER A 153 -8.76 10.18 15.41
CA SER A 153 -7.98 8.96 15.62
C SER A 153 -7.92 8.06 14.37
N GLN A 154 -9.02 7.94 13.62
CA GLN A 154 -9.02 7.21 12.34
C GLN A 154 -8.16 7.91 11.29
N LEU A 155 -8.23 9.24 11.20
CA LEU A 155 -7.41 10.00 10.25
C LEU A 155 -5.92 9.89 10.56
N GLU A 156 -5.55 9.93 11.83
CA GLU A 156 -4.17 9.74 12.27
C GLU A 156 -3.68 8.31 12.00
N TYR A 157 -4.50 7.31 12.30
CA TYR A 157 -4.22 5.91 11.98
C TYR A 157 -3.97 5.73 10.49
N ALA A 158 -4.88 6.18 9.64
CA ALA A 158 -4.79 6.08 8.20
C ALA A 158 -3.56 6.80 7.62
N ALA A 159 -3.27 8.02 8.09
CA ALA A 159 -2.07 8.75 7.69
C ALA A 159 -0.78 8.00 8.07
N ASN A 160 -0.76 7.43 9.28
CA ASN A 160 0.39 6.68 9.78
C ASN A 160 0.67 5.42 8.97
N ASP A 161 -0.34 4.71 8.47
CA ASP A 161 -0.12 3.52 7.65
C ASP A 161 0.64 3.87 6.34
N ALA A 162 0.31 4.97 5.68
CA ALA A 162 1.07 5.45 4.51
C ALA A 162 2.47 5.96 4.88
N ILE A 163 2.60 6.73 5.98
CA ILE A 163 3.89 7.25 6.46
C ILE A 163 4.85 6.11 6.80
N TYR A 164 4.37 5.12 7.55
CA TYR A 164 5.20 3.99 7.95
C TYR A 164 5.47 3.04 6.80
N THR A 165 4.55 2.87 5.87
CA THR A 165 4.82 2.12 4.62
C THR A 165 5.98 2.74 3.84
N MET A 166 6.04 4.09 3.75
CA MET A 166 7.17 4.79 3.12
C MET A 166 8.49 4.57 3.85
N LYS A 167 8.49 4.70 5.17
CA LYS A 167 9.71 4.49 5.99
C LYS A 167 10.22 3.06 5.90
N VAL A 168 9.33 2.08 6.04
CA VAL A 168 9.65 0.65 5.94
C VAL A 168 10.17 0.30 4.54
N TYR A 169 9.62 0.90 3.48
CA TYR A 169 10.14 0.71 2.13
C TYR A 169 11.60 1.14 2.02
N GLY A 170 11.98 2.26 2.62
CA GLY A 170 13.36 2.74 2.64
C GLY A 170 14.32 1.73 3.27
N GLU A 171 13.96 1.14 4.41
CA GLU A 171 14.79 0.13 5.09
C GLU A 171 14.85 -1.19 4.33
N LEU A 172 13.73 -1.69 3.84
CA LEU A 172 13.70 -2.91 3.03
C LEU A 172 14.47 -2.75 1.72
N ARG A 173 14.44 -1.58 1.09
CA ARG A 173 15.22 -1.28 -0.11
C ARG A 173 16.72 -1.40 0.18
N LYS A 174 17.21 -0.82 1.28
CA LYS A 174 18.60 -0.97 1.71
C LYS A 174 19.00 -2.44 1.90
N MET A 175 18.15 -3.23 2.57
CA MET A 175 18.40 -4.68 2.76
C MET A 175 18.47 -5.45 1.44
N VAL A 176 17.54 -5.18 0.52
CA VAL A 176 17.48 -5.85 -0.78
C VAL A 176 18.68 -5.48 -1.66
N GLU A 177 19.13 -4.22 -1.63
CA GLU A 177 20.26 -3.73 -2.39
C GLU A 177 21.62 -4.17 -1.80
N ALA A 178 21.73 -4.24 -0.49
CA ALA A 178 22.97 -4.61 0.21
C ALA A 178 23.31 -6.10 0.12
N ARG A 179 22.31 -6.98 -0.04
CA ARG A 179 22.52 -8.43 -0.08
C ARG A 179 23.12 -8.84 -1.41
N GLY A 180 24.30 -9.47 -1.34
CA GLY A 180 25.05 -9.94 -2.50
C GLY A 180 24.34 -11.04 -3.29
N LYS A 181 25.12 -11.80 -4.08
CA LYS A 181 24.60 -12.91 -4.90
C LYS A 181 24.05 -14.04 -4.04
N LEU A 182 22.92 -14.56 -4.45
CA LEU A 182 22.30 -15.77 -3.92
C LEU A 182 23.02 -17.02 -4.49
N PRO A 183 22.78 -18.23 -3.92
CA PRO A 183 23.36 -19.48 -4.44
C PRO A 183 23.06 -19.73 -5.93
N SER A 184 21.93 -19.21 -6.43
CA SER A 184 21.55 -19.26 -7.85
C SER A 184 22.34 -18.32 -8.76
N GLY A 185 23.24 -17.49 -8.21
CA GLY A 185 24.05 -16.52 -8.96
C GLY A 185 23.38 -15.16 -9.20
N ILE A 186 22.06 -15.02 -8.97
CA ILE A 186 21.36 -13.72 -9.07
C ILE A 186 21.45 -12.95 -7.76
N THR A 187 21.29 -11.63 -7.80
CA THR A 187 21.22 -10.81 -6.58
C THR A 187 19.82 -10.86 -5.96
N LEU A 188 19.72 -10.53 -4.67
CA LEU A 188 18.40 -10.41 -4.02
C LEU A 188 17.55 -9.34 -4.70
N LYS A 189 18.16 -8.24 -5.17
CA LYS A 189 17.47 -7.21 -5.96
C LYS A 189 16.84 -7.81 -7.23
N GLN A 190 17.58 -8.58 -8.00
CA GLN A 190 17.06 -9.22 -9.22
C GLN A 190 15.93 -10.20 -8.91
N LEU A 191 16.03 -10.96 -7.80
CA LEU A 191 14.94 -11.84 -7.36
C LEU A 191 13.70 -11.04 -6.94
N ASN A 192 13.90 -9.96 -6.18
CA ASN A 192 12.83 -9.06 -5.81
C ASN A 192 12.12 -8.46 -7.04
N ASP A 193 12.87 -7.96 -8.01
CA ASP A 193 12.29 -7.37 -9.22
C ASP A 193 11.42 -8.40 -9.99
N LYS A 194 11.86 -9.65 -10.06
CA LYS A 194 11.06 -10.76 -10.64
C LYS A 194 9.78 -11.03 -9.82
N ALA A 195 9.88 -11.10 -8.50
CA ALA A 195 8.73 -11.33 -7.63
C ALA A 195 7.71 -10.17 -7.71
N GLN A 196 8.18 -8.92 -7.74
CA GLN A 196 7.32 -7.75 -7.96
C GLN A 196 6.58 -7.81 -9.30
N ALA A 197 7.26 -8.26 -10.37
CA ALA A 197 6.66 -8.41 -11.69
C ALA A 197 5.53 -9.46 -11.76
N CYS A 198 5.48 -10.41 -10.83
CA CYS A 198 4.39 -11.39 -10.73
C CYS A 198 3.11 -10.81 -10.12
N ILE A 199 3.21 -9.76 -9.30
CA ILE A 199 2.06 -9.25 -8.54
C ILE A 199 0.90 -8.78 -9.45
N PRO A 200 1.13 -8.04 -10.56
CA PRO A 200 0.05 -7.65 -11.47
C PRO A 200 -0.73 -8.84 -12.03
N VAL A 201 -0.05 -9.96 -12.31
CA VAL A 201 -0.70 -11.20 -12.78
C VAL A 201 -1.60 -11.78 -11.70
N VAL A 202 -1.11 -11.85 -10.45
CA VAL A 202 -1.89 -12.35 -9.32
C VAL A 202 -3.11 -11.44 -9.06
N VAL A 203 -2.97 -10.13 -9.20
CA VAL A 203 -4.11 -9.18 -9.13
C VAL A 203 -5.17 -9.52 -10.18
N GLU A 204 -4.78 -9.74 -11.44
CA GLU A 204 -5.74 -10.11 -12.50
C GLU A 204 -6.43 -11.45 -12.18
N LEU A 205 -5.72 -12.44 -11.65
CA LEU A 205 -6.32 -13.71 -11.22
C LEU A 205 -7.34 -13.49 -10.11
N LEU A 206 -7.00 -12.74 -9.07
CA LEU A 206 -7.89 -12.45 -7.94
C LEU A 206 -9.19 -11.77 -8.37
N ILE A 207 -9.10 -10.71 -9.19
CA ILE A 207 -10.30 -10.00 -9.64
C ILE A 207 -11.17 -10.80 -10.61
N ASN A 208 -10.64 -11.83 -11.25
CA ASN A 208 -11.38 -12.76 -12.11
C ASN A 208 -11.84 -14.04 -11.39
N GLY A 209 -11.68 -14.12 -10.07
CA GLY A 209 -12.23 -15.20 -9.24
C GLY A 209 -11.36 -16.46 -9.15
N TYR A 210 -10.09 -16.38 -9.58
CA TYR A 210 -9.14 -17.51 -9.49
C TYR A 210 -8.29 -17.51 -8.22
N GLY A 211 -8.52 -16.58 -7.30
CA GLY A 211 -7.84 -16.52 -6.02
C GLY A 211 -8.78 -16.96 -4.90
N ASP A 212 -8.71 -18.20 -4.47
CA ASP A 212 -9.32 -18.60 -3.22
C ASP A 212 -8.41 -18.20 -2.06
N ARG A 213 -8.99 -17.57 -1.05
CA ARG A 213 -8.24 -17.10 0.14
C ARG A 213 -7.61 -18.25 0.90
N ASP A 214 -8.22 -19.45 0.82
CA ASP A 214 -7.83 -20.60 1.61
C ASP A 214 -6.83 -21.53 0.91
N ARG A 215 -6.64 -21.42 -0.41
CA ARG A 215 -5.85 -22.38 -1.18
C ARG A 215 -4.64 -21.83 -1.91
N GLY A 216 -4.44 -20.51 -1.92
CA GLY A 216 -3.40 -19.88 -2.72
C GLY A 216 -3.60 -20.10 -4.24
N TRP A 217 -3.35 -19.09 -5.03
CA TRP A 217 -3.49 -19.14 -6.49
C TRP A 217 -2.57 -20.18 -7.15
N GLU A 218 -1.41 -20.45 -6.54
CA GLU A 218 -0.45 -21.46 -6.99
C GLU A 218 -1.08 -22.85 -7.00
N THR A 219 -1.81 -23.17 -5.93
CA THR A 219 -2.46 -24.47 -5.78
C THR A 219 -3.66 -24.64 -6.72
N SER A 220 -4.37 -23.55 -7.05
CA SER A 220 -5.54 -23.65 -7.92
C SER A 220 -5.23 -23.68 -9.41
N LEU A 221 -4.09 -23.15 -9.85
CA LEU A 221 -3.72 -23.08 -11.26
C LEU A 221 -2.52 -23.95 -11.66
N PHE A 222 -1.60 -24.24 -10.75
CA PHE A 222 -0.31 -24.86 -11.07
C PHE A 222 -0.05 -26.17 -10.31
N SER A 223 -0.95 -26.63 -9.42
CA SER A 223 -0.86 -27.96 -8.85
C SER A 223 -1.58 -28.98 -9.74
N HIS A 224 -0.93 -30.11 -9.94
CA HIS A 224 -1.50 -31.30 -10.61
C HIS A 224 -2.35 -32.10 -9.66
#